data_cf01a2dd1a82ded1696601b624edf1bf
#
_entry.id   cf01a2dd1a82ded1696601b624edf1bf
#
_cell.length_a   1.000
_cell.length_b   1.000
_cell.length_c   1.000
_cell.angle_alpha   90.00
_cell.angle_beta   90.00
_cell.angle_gamma   90.00
#
_symmetry.space_group_name_H-M   'P 1'
#
loop_
_entity.id
_entity.type
_entity.pdbx_description
1 polymer ?
#
loop_
_entity_poly.entity_id
_entity_poly.type
_entity_poly.pdbx_seq_one_letter_code
_entity_poly.pdbx_strand_id
1 'polypeptide(L)'
;MDDPLATARGTDTSVLLDTLKINSNAKSSFIERVVMSSIKQPVIISAVRTPVGKFLGALKGFKATELGAIVVREAVKRAGVKPEDVDEVIMGCVIQAGLGQNPARQAALHGGLPNTVSAVTVNKVCGSGLKAIMMAAQGIALGDTDIVVAGGMESMSNAPYLLAKAREGYRLGHGKMLDAIIQDGLWCAFDDQHMGCTGEVVSERFHVSRAEQDEYAMNSHRKASAAIKAGKFKDEIVTVEIPQKKGAPVVFDTDEPVREDTSIESLGKLKPAFKEGGTVTAGNAPGVNDGASAVVVTSDERAKALGVEPMARIVGQATSGTEPQLVMMAPVEAIKKLLLKTGWSLNDVDLIELNEAFAVQAVAITRELDLDPEKVNVNGGAVALGHAIGQSGSRILTTMLYELKRRDAHRGIAALCLGGGNAVAMAVER
;
A
#
# COMPACT_ATOMS: atom_id res chain seq x y z
N MET A 1 55.47 6.15 -14.75
CA MET A 1 54.35 5.15 -14.74
C MET A 1 53.10 6.00 -14.71
N ASP A 2 52.55 6.21 -15.90
CA ASP A 2 51.48 7.15 -16.18
C ASP A 2 50.14 6.60 -15.74
N ASP A 3 49.35 7.46 -15.10
CA ASP A 3 47.98 7.17 -14.62
C ASP A 3 47.01 7.15 -15.83
N PRO A 4 46.21 6.06 -16.05
CA PRO A 4 45.32 5.93 -17.21
C PRO A 4 43.91 6.53 -17.00
N LEU A 5 43.65 7.36 -15.98
CA LEU A 5 42.31 7.87 -15.66
C LEU A 5 42.06 9.36 -16.04
N ALA A 6 42.88 9.95 -16.88
CA ALA A 6 42.76 11.37 -17.27
C ALA A 6 42.20 11.62 -18.68
N THR A 7 41.19 10.91 -19.15
CA THR A 7 40.45 11.30 -20.37
C THR A 7 39.03 10.73 -20.45
N ALA A 8 38.15 11.25 -19.63
CA ALA A 8 36.71 11.29 -19.96
C ALA A 8 36.21 12.70 -19.64
N ARG A 9 36.58 13.68 -20.48
CA ARG A 9 35.95 14.99 -20.44
C ARG A 9 34.53 14.86 -21.00
N GLY A 10 33.57 15.16 -20.12
CA GLY A 10 32.17 15.26 -20.49
C GLY A 10 31.97 16.12 -21.74
N THR A 11 31.12 15.67 -22.61
CA THR A 11 30.59 16.46 -23.72
C THR A 11 29.93 17.70 -23.13
N ASP A 12 30.59 18.85 -23.29
CA ASP A 12 30.11 20.14 -22.80
C ASP A 12 28.86 20.53 -23.59
N THR A 13 27.70 20.28 -22.98
CA THR A 13 26.38 20.64 -23.52
C THR A 13 26.25 22.14 -23.79
N SER A 14 27.11 22.98 -23.20
CA SER A 14 27.15 24.43 -23.44
C SER A 14 27.62 24.75 -24.86
N VAL A 15 28.57 23.98 -25.39
CA VAL A 15 29.11 24.18 -26.74
C VAL A 15 28.10 23.86 -27.84
N LEU A 16 27.26 22.84 -27.62
CA LEU A 16 26.17 22.48 -28.57
C LEU A 16 25.06 23.55 -28.62
N LEU A 17 24.76 24.18 -27.49
CA LEU A 17 23.72 25.21 -27.37
C LEU A 17 24.13 26.56 -27.91
N ASP A 18 25.43 26.91 -27.90
CA ASP A 18 25.96 28.15 -28.46
C ASP A 18 26.02 28.13 -29.99
N THR A 19 26.15 26.94 -30.59
CA THR A 19 26.17 26.77 -32.07
C THR A 19 24.80 27.05 -32.70
N LEU A 20 23.69 26.99 -31.92
CA LEU A 20 22.32 27.13 -32.43
C LEU A 20 21.78 28.58 -32.40
N LYS A 21 22.53 29.59 -31.94
CA LYS A 21 22.12 31.01 -31.84
C LYS A 21 20.70 31.24 -31.29
N ILE A 22 20.27 30.38 -30.32
CA ILE A 22 18.92 30.44 -29.72
C ILE A 22 18.95 31.42 -28.53
N ASN A 23 18.00 32.34 -28.51
CA ASN A 23 17.80 33.32 -27.42
C ASN A 23 17.61 32.61 -26.06
N SER A 24 18.10 33.17 -24.94
CA SER A 24 18.08 32.52 -23.61
C SER A 24 16.71 32.03 -23.17
N ASN A 25 15.66 32.80 -23.44
CA ASN A 25 14.27 32.40 -23.14
C ASN A 25 13.76 31.26 -24.03
N ALA A 26 14.22 31.18 -25.28
CA ALA A 26 13.92 30.08 -26.17
C ALA A 26 14.73 28.81 -25.86
N LYS A 27 15.96 28.98 -25.32
CA LYS A 27 16.78 27.86 -24.80
C LYS A 27 16.10 27.20 -23.60
N SER A 28 15.62 27.99 -22.64
CA SER A 28 14.88 27.46 -21.47
C SER A 28 13.61 26.73 -21.89
N SER A 29 12.79 27.34 -22.76
CA SER A 29 11.55 26.69 -23.22
C SER A 29 11.78 25.46 -24.13
N PHE A 30 12.90 25.41 -24.83
CA PHE A 30 13.30 24.25 -25.63
C PHE A 30 13.78 23.11 -24.77
N ILE A 31 14.64 23.39 -23.76
CA ILE A 31 15.11 22.40 -22.78
C ILE A 31 13.92 21.87 -21.96
N GLU A 32 13.04 22.76 -21.48
CA GLU A 32 11.82 22.35 -20.77
C GLU A 32 10.93 21.45 -21.64
N ARG A 33 10.72 21.77 -22.91
CA ARG A 33 9.96 20.91 -23.84
C ARG A 33 10.64 19.58 -24.13
N VAL A 34 11.95 19.55 -24.31
CA VAL A 34 12.71 18.31 -24.55
C VAL A 34 12.71 17.43 -23.32
N VAL A 35 12.92 18.01 -22.13
CA VAL A 35 12.86 17.26 -20.85
C VAL A 35 11.45 16.76 -20.58
N MET A 36 10.41 17.59 -20.78
CA MET A 36 9.02 17.17 -20.60
C MET A 36 8.56 16.16 -21.66
N SER A 37 9.10 16.19 -22.87
CA SER A 37 8.78 15.19 -23.91
C SER A 37 9.45 13.83 -23.68
N SER A 38 10.42 13.75 -22.74
CA SER A 38 11.11 12.50 -22.40
C SER A 38 10.50 11.76 -21.22
N ILE A 39 9.66 12.42 -20.40
CA ILE A 39 9.01 11.79 -19.24
C ILE A 39 7.75 11.07 -19.71
N LYS A 40 7.78 9.73 -19.60
CA LYS A 40 6.61 8.90 -19.95
C LYS A 40 5.52 9.04 -18.88
N GLN A 41 4.24 9.00 -19.27
CA GLN A 41 3.11 8.99 -18.35
C GLN A 41 2.88 7.58 -17.82
N PRO A 42 3.06 7.30 -16.51
CA PRO A 42 2.77 5.98 -15.96
C PRO A 42 1.27 5.76 -15.81
N VAL A 43 0.82 4.57 -16.20
CA VAL A 43 -0.57 4.13 -16.14
C VAL A 43 -0.68 2.75 -15.48
N ILE A 44 -1.81 2.48 -14.85
CA ILE A 44 -2.15 1.19 -14.29
C ILE A 44 -3.08 0.48 -15.27
N ILE A 45 -2.69 -0.71 -15.73
CA ILE A 45 -3.47 -1.49 -16.70
C ILE A 45 -4.15 -2.71 -16.09
N SER A 46 -3.79 -3.09 -14.87
CA SER A 46 -4.41 -4.18 -14.13
C SER A 46 -4.25 -3.96 -12.63
N ALA A 47 -5.24 -4.39 -11.83
CA ALA A 47 -5.19 -4.35 -10.38
C ALA A 47 -5.96 -5.53 -9.82
N VAL A 48 -5.39 -6.24 -8.83
CA VAL A 48 -5.99 -7.41 -8.20
C VAL A 48 -5.58 -7.53 -6.73
N ARG A 49 -6.38 -8.25 -5.94
CA ARG A 49 -6.05 -8.61 -4.55
C ARG A 49 -6.58 -9.97 -4.17
N THR A 50 -6.01 -10.62 -3.19
CA THR A 50 -6.66 -11.73 -2.49
C THR A 50 -7.79 -11.18 -1.60
N PRO A 51 -8.76 -12.01 -1.18
CA PRO A 51 -9.51 -11.71 0.02
C PRO A 51 -8.55 -11.51 1.19
N VAL A 52 -8.96 -10.74 2.20
CA VAL A 52 -8.19 -10.56 3.43
C VAL A 52 -8.57 -11.64 4.44
N GLY A 53 -7.58 -12.38 4.94
CA GLY A 53 -7.75 -13.38 5.99
C GLY A 53 -7.63 -12.77 7.39
N LYS A 54 -8.36 -13.32 8.37
CA LYS A 54 -8.15 -13.04 9.79
C LYS A 54 -6.85 -13.67 10.30
N PHE A 55 -6.37 -13.18 11.41
CA PHE A 55 -5.27 -13.81 12.14
C PHE A 55 -5.60 -15.27 12.47
N LEU A 56 -4.71 -16.17 12.05
CA LEU A 56 -4.89 -17.62 12.13
C LEU A 56 -6.18 -18.16 11.49
N GLY A 57 -6.74 -17.38 10.54
CA GLY A 57 -7.96 -17.70 9.79
C GLY A 57 -7.72 -18.54 8.54
N ALA A 58 -8.50 -18.29 7.51
CA ALA A 58 -8.51 -19.07 6.28
C ALA A 58 -7.15 -19.09 5.55
N LEU A 59 -6.39 -17.98 5.58
CA LEU A 59 -5.11 -17.85 4.88
C LEU A 59 -3.89 -18.27 5.72
N LYS A 60 -4.05 -18.74 6.95
CA LYS A 60 -2.93 -19.12 7.84
C LYS A 60 -1.97 -20.18 7.28
N GLY A 61 -2.38 -20.95 6.29
CA GLY A 61 -1.56 -21.96 5.63
C GLY A 61 -0.65 -21.41 4.54
N PHE A 62 -0.78 -20.12 4.17
CA PHE A 62 -0.04 -19.49 3.09
C PHE A 62 1.03 -18.54 3.62
N LYS A 63 2.26 -18.68 3.13
CA LYS A 63 3.31 -17.66 3.33
C LYS A 63 2.96 -16.40 2.53
N ALA A 64 3.52 -15.25 2.93
CA ALA A 64 3.36 -14.01 2.19
C ALA A 64 3.77 -14.16 0.71
N THR A 65 4.85 -14.88 0.44
CA THR A 65 5.36 -15.14 -0.92
C THR A 65 4.41 -15.97 -1.79
N GLU A 66 3.64 -16.87 -1.19
CA GLU A 66 2.63 -17.68 -1.90
C GLU A 66 1.40 -16.84 -2.23
N LEU A 67 0.93 -16.00 -1.30
CA LEU A 67 -0.12 -15.02 -1.56
C LEU A 67 0.32 -14.00 -2.63
N GLY A 68 1.57 -13.54 -2.55
CA GLY A 68 2.19 -12.68 -3.56
C GLY A 68 2.21 -13.32 -4.95
N ALA A 69 2.54 -14.60 -5.04
CA ALA A 69 2.56 -15.35 -6.31
C ALA A 69 1.18 -15.41 -6.98
N ILE A 70 0.11 -15.57 -6.18
CA ILE A 70 -1.28 -15.60 -6.68
C ILE A 70 -1.62 -14.27 -7.35
N VAL A 71 -1.34 -13.13 -6.69
CA VAL A 71 -1.70 -11.82 -7.24
C VAL A 71 -0.77 -11.38 -8.37
N VAL A 72 0.51 -11.72 -8.36
CA VAL A 72 1.43 -11.47 -9.47
C VAL A 72 0.95 -12.18 -10.74
N ARG A 73 0.65 -13.48 -10.64
CA ARG A 73 0.13 -14.28 -11.76
C ARG A 73 -1.16 -13.68 -12.34
N GLU A 74 -2.12 -13.38 -11.49
CA GLU A 74 -3.41 -12.89 -11.93
C GLU A 74 -3.34 -11.45 -12.45
N ALA A 75 -2.49 -10.58 -11.87
CA ALA A 75 -2.28 -9.23 -12.36
C ALA A 75 -1.73 -9.21 -13.79
N VAL A 76 -0.72 -10.04 -14.08
CA VAL A 76 -0.13 -10.19 -15.42
C VAL A 76 -1.16 -10.76 -16.40
N LYS A 77 -1.90 -11.78 -15.99
CA LYS A 77 -2.97 -12.39 -16.81
C LYS A 77 -4.05 -11.37 -17.17
N ARG A 78 -4.56 -10.58 -16.21
CA ARG A 78 -5.60 -9.56 -16.44
C ARG A 78 -5.09 -8.38 -17.25
N ALA A 79 -3.80 -8.05 -17.13
CA ALA A 79 -3.15 -7.05 -17.96
C ALA A 79 -3.04 -7.46 -19.44
N GLY A 80 -3.19 -8.76 -19.75
CA GLY A 80 -3.01 -9.28 -21.11
C GLY A 80 -1.56 -9.17 -21.60
N VAL A 81 -0.59 -9.01 -20.71
CA VAL A 81 0.84 -8.95 -21.07
C VAL A 81 1.48 -10.34 -20.95
N LYS A 82 2.50 -10.57 -21.78
CA LYS A 82 3.26 -11.82 -21.70
C LYS A 82 4.18 -11.79 -20.47
N PRO A 83 4.36 -12.91 -19.77
CA PRO A 83 5.31 -12.97 -18.65
C PRO A 83 6.73 -12.51 -18.99
N GLU A 84 7.17 -12.74 -20.22
CA GLU A 84 8.50 -12.37 -20.75
C GLU A 84 8.66 -10.85 -20.97
N ASP A 85 7.55 -10.11 -21.10
CA ASP A 85 7.54 -8.66 -21.30
C ASP A 85 7.64 -7.88 -19.99
N VAL A 86 7.58 -8.56 -18.82
CA VAL A 86 7.72 -7.93 -17.50
C VAL A 86 9.19 -7.72 -17.18
N ASP A 87 9.59 -6.48 -16.92
CA ASP A 87 10.98 -6.13 -16.58
C ASP A 87 11.28 -6.38 -15.10
N GLU A 88 10.36 -5.98 -14.22
CA GLU A 88 10.60 -6.02 -12.79
C GLU A 88 9.32 -6.32 -11.97
N VAL A 89 9.53 -6.92 -10.79
CA VAL A 89 8.50 -7.11 -9.75
C VAL A 89 8.92 -6.38 -8.48
N ILE A 90 8.10 -5.44 -8.01
CA ILE A 90 8.34 -4.68 -6.79
C ILE A 90 7.25 -4.99 -5.78
N MET A 91 7.56 -5.76 -4.73
CA MET A 91 6.57 -6.15 -3.72
C MET A 91 6.93 -5.63 -2.33
N GLY A 92 5.96 -4.97 -1.70
CA GLY A 92 6.02 -4.63 -0.29
C GLY A 92 5.87 -5.88 0.59
N CYS A 93 6.72 -6.02 1.60
CA CYS A 93 6.59 -7.03 2.65
C CYS A 93 7.30 -6.51 3.91
N VAL A 94 6.65 -6.52 5.05
CA VAL A 94 7.17 -5.93 6.29
C VAL A 94 7.83 -6.99 7.16
N ILE A 95 7.13 -8.07 7.47
CA ILE A 95 7.62 -9.14 8.33
C ILE A 95 8.28 -10.21 7.46
N GLN A 96 9.57 -10.03 7.20
CA GLN A 96 10.31 -10.87 6.25
C GLN A 96 11.07 -12.04 6.91
N ALA A 97 11.18 -12.06 8.24
CA ALA A 97 11.90 -13.10 8.95
C ALA A 97 11.30 -14.49 8.63
N GLY A 98 12.16 -15.44 8.25
CA GLY A 98 11.74 -16.80 7.91
C GLY A 98 11.17 -17.01 6.51
N LEU A 99 10.98 -15.96 5.70
CA LEU A 99 10.48 -16.09 4.32
C LEU A 99 11.56 -16.52 3.31
N GLY A 100 12.83 -16.45 3.69
CA GLY A 100 13.95 -16.71 2.79
C GLY A 100 14.41 -15.46 2.04
N GLN A 101 15.26 -15.67 1.02
CA GLN A 101 15.85 -14.57 0.27
C GLN A 101 14.81 -13.90 -0.64
N ASN A 102 14.80 -12.57 -0.64
CA ASN A 102 14.02 -11.72 -1.53
C ASN A 102 12.58 -12.23 -1.77
N PRO A 103 11.66 -11.99 -0.83
CA PRO A 103 10.27 -12.45 -0.95
C PRO A 103 9.58 -12.06 -2.27
N ALA A 104 9.86 -10.86 -2.82
CA ALA A 104 9.33 -10.43 -4.12
C ALA A 104 9.80 -11.34 -5.27
N ARG A 105 11.07 -11.77 -5.23
CA ARG A 105 11.61 -12.71 -6.23
C ARG A 105 10.91 -14.06 -6.17
N GLN A 106 10.62 -14.56 -4.98
CA GLN A 106 9.87 -15.80 -4.79
C GLN A 106 8.45 -15.65 -5.36
N ALA A 107 7.77 -14.54 -5.04
CA ALA A 107 6.43 -14.25 -5.57
C ALA A 107 6.44 -14.16 -7.10
N ALA A 108 7.44 -13.53 -7.71
CA ALA A 108 7.60 -13.43 -9.16
C ALA A 108 7.71 -14.80 -9.82
N LEU A 109 8.66 -15.62 -9.39
CA LEU A 109 8.92 -16.92 -10.00
C LEU A 109 7.79 -17.92 -9.76
N HIS A 110 7.26 -18.02 -8.55
CA HIS A 110 6.09 -18.84 -8.24
C HIS A 110 4.81 -18.31 -8.90
N GLY A 111 4.79 -17.02 -9.23
CA GLY A 111 3.75 -16.37 -10.04
C GLY A 111 3.78 -16.75 -11.52
N GLY A 112 4.85 -17.42 -11.97
CA GLY A 112 4.99 -17.90 -13.36
C GLY A 112 5.79 -16.95 -14.25
N LEU A 113 6.47 -15.95 -13.68
CA LEU A 113 7.38 -15.09 -14.46
C LEU A 113 8.72 -15.81 -14.73
N PRO A 114 9.40 -15.52 -15.84
CA PRO A 114 10.65 -16.15 -16.20
C PRO A 114 11.82 -15.70 -15.29
N ASN A 115 12.90 -16.49 -15.29
CA ASN A 115 14.09 -16.21 -14.48
C ASN A 115 14.81 -14.90 -14.86
N THR A 116 14.51 -14.33 -16.01
CA THR A 116 15.07 -13.06 -16.51
C THR A 116 14.48 -11.83 -15.84
N VAL A 117 13.28 -11.93 -15.25
CA VAL A 117 12.61 -10.80 -14.57
C VAL A 117 13.34 -10.42 -13.29
N SER A 118 13.67 -9.16 -13.11
CA SER A 118 14.23 -8.64 -11.86
C SER A 118 13.17 -8.56 -10.75
N ALA A 119 13.58 -8.54 -9.48
CA ALA A 119 12.64 -8.32 -8.39
C ALA A 119 13.27 -7.68 -7.16
N VAL A 120 12.52 -6.80 -6.48
CA VAL A 120 12.92 -6.16 -5.24
C VAL A 120 11.81 -6.17 -4.20
N THR A 121 12.18 -6.47 -2.94
CA THR A 121 11.26 -6.40 -1.80
C THR A 121 11.44 -5.08 -1.07
N VAL A 122 10.35 -4.36 -0.85
CA VAL A 122 10.33 -3.04 -0.22
C VAL A 122 9.71 -3.14 1.17
N ASN A 123 10.36 -2.54 2.16
CA ASN A 123 9.77 -2.30 3.47
C ASN A 123 9.68 -0.79 3.74
N LYS A 124 8.48 -0.28 3.77
CA LYS A 124 8.10 1.04 4.26
C LYS A 124 6.88 0.91 5.18
N VAL A 125 6.94 -0.07 6.08
CA VAL A 125 5.87 -0.43 7.02
C VAL A 125 4.51 -0.54 6.29
N CYS A 126 3.42 0.01 6.83
CA CYS A 126 2.07 -0.08 6.24
C CYS A 126 1.95 0.43 4.80
N GLY A 127 2.84 1.33 4.38
CA GLY A 127 2.86 1.90 3.03
C GLY A 127 3.68 1.13 2.00
N SER A 128 4.25 -0.03 2.35
CA SER A 128 5.14 -0.78 1.48
C SER A 128 4.53 -1.07 0.11
N GLY A 129 3.27 -1.53 0.07
CA GLY A 129 2.58 -1.83 -1.18
C GLY A 129 2.35 -0.60 -2.07
N LEU A 130 1.94 0.55 -1.50
CA LEU A 130 1.80 1.78 -2.27
C LEU A 130 3.15 2.34 -2.69
N LYS A 131 4.19 2.25 -1.83
CA LYS A 131 5.55 2.66 -2.18
C LYS A 131 6.13 1.83 -3.31
N ALA A 132 5.86 0.54 -3.37
CA ALA A 132 6.23 -0.31 -4.50
C ALA A 132 5.64 0.22 -5.83
N ILE A 133 4.37 0.60 -5.83
CA ILE A 133 3.70 1.19 -7.01
C ILE A 133 4.30 2.57 -7.34
N MET A 134 4.62 3.38 -6.34
CA MET A 134 5.31 4.67 -6.54
C MET A 134 6.68 4.50 -7.20
N MET A 135 7.44 3.46 -6.84
CA MET A 135 8.74 3.15 -7.45
C MET A 135 8.57 2.65 -8.89
N ALA A 136 7.60 1.76 -9.14
CA ALA A 136 7.26 1.34 -10.49
C ALA A 136 6.92 2.53 -11.40
N ALA A 137 6.06 3.45 -10.93
CA ALA A 137 5.72 4.65 -11.67
C ALA A 137 6.92 5.55 -11.97
N GLN A 138 7.89 5.64 -11.04
CA GLN A 138 9.14 6.38 -11.24
C GLN A 138 10.03 5.72 -12.31
N GLY A 139 10.22 4.39 -12.27
CA GLY A 139 10.98 3.66 -13.28
C GLY A 139 10.39 3.79 -14.68
N ILE A 140 9.06 3.65 -14.80
CA ILE A 140 8.32 3.86 -16.05
C ILE A 140 8.48 5.29 -16.57
N ALA A 141 8.30 6.29 -15.70
CA ALA A 141 8.39 7.70 -16.09
C ALA A 141 9.78 8.08 -16.63
N LEU A 142 10.84 7.51 -16.03
CA LEU A 142 12.24 7.73 -16.45
C LEU A 142 12.64 6.86 -17.65
N GLY A 143 11.87 5.84 -18.00
CA GLY A 143 12.18 4.91 -19.10
C GLY A 143 13.20 3.82 -18.70
N ASP A 144 13.44 3.61 -17.40
CA ASP A 144 14.29 2.53 -16.92
C ASP A 144 13.63 1.15 -17.08
N THR A 145 12.29 1.12 -17.06
CA THR A 145 11.45 -0.07 -17.24
C THR A 145 10.25 0.26 -18.11
N ASP A 146 9.67 -0.74 -18.80
CA ASP A 146 8.48 -0.60 -19.62
C ASP A 146 7.23 -1.24 -19.00
N ILE A 147 7.37 -2.38 -18.31
CA ILE A 147 6.27 -3.08 -17.64
C ILE A 147 6.73 -3.57 -16.27
N VAL A 148 6.08 -3.11 -15.23
CA VAL A 148 6.38 -3.48 -13.83
C VAL A 148 5.16 -4.03 -13.14
N VAL A 149 5.30 -5.16 -12.46
CA VAL A 149 4.30 -5.66 -11.50
C VAL A 149 4.67 -5.11 -10.12
N ALA A 150 3.78 -4.33 -9.52
CA ALA A 150 4.03 -3.71 -8.22
C ALA A 150 2.87 -3.93 -7.25
N GLY A 151 3.19 -4.13 -5.97
CA GLY A 151 2.14 -4.36 -4.98
C GLY A 151 2.69 -4.66 -3.60
N GLY A 152 1.97 -5.47 -2.83
CA GLY A 152 2.39 -5.88 -1.50
C GLY A 152 1.75 -7.18 -1.05
N MET A 153 2.39 -7.81 -0.10
CA MET A 153 1.99 -9.10 0.46
C MET A 153 2.37 -9.15 1.94
N GLU A 154 1.55 -9.79 2.74
CA GLU A 154 1.83 -10.03 4.15
C GLU A 154 1.13 -11.30 4.61
N SER A 155 1.78 -12.07 5.45
CA SER A 155 1.17 -13.16 6.19
C SER A 155 1.56 -13.00 7.66
N MET A 156 0.76 -12.25 8.39
CA MET A 156 1.02 -12.00 9.80
C MET A 156 0.77 -13.26 10.63
N SER A 157 -0.11 -14.15 10.16
CA SER A 157 -0.34 -15.46 10.79
C SER A 157 0.90 -16.37 10.76
N ASN A 158 1.83 -16.16 9.82
CA ASN A 158 3.06 -16.94 9.70
C ASN A 158 4.31 -16.22 10.20
N ALA A 159 4.15 -15.06 10.84
CA ALA A 159 5.26 -14.34 11.43
C ALA A 159 5.93 -15.20 12.54
N PRO A 160 7.26 -15.34 12.54
CA PRO A 160 7.94 -16.17 13.53
C PRO A 160 8.12 -15.46 14.86
N TYR A 161 8.44 -16.24 15.88
CA TYR A 161 9.02 -15.73 17.10
C TYR A 161 10.54 -15.68 16.99
N LEU A 162 11.17 -14.67 17.60
CA LEU A 162 12.59 -14.38 17.50
C LEU A 162 13.30 -14.61 18.83
N LEU A 163 14.46 -15.23 18.77
CA LEU A 163 15.37 -15.42 19.89
C LEU A 163 16.64 -14.61 19.65
N ALA A 164 16.65 -13.34 20.04
CA ALA A 164 17.70 -12.38 19.69
C ALA A 164 19.11 -12.82 20.11
N LYS A 165 19.25 -13.49 21.27
CA LYS A 165 20.54 -13.95 21.80
C LYS A 165 20.87 -15.41 21.47
N ALA A 166 20.08 -16.09 20.64
CA ALA A 166 20.30 -17.51 20.35
C ALA A 166 21.67 -17.79 19.69
N ARG A 167 22.21 -16.84 18.90
CA ARG A 167 23.51 -16.98 18.23
C ARG A 167 24.69 -17.02 19.20
N GLU A 168 24.61 -16.23 20.28
CA GLU A 168 25.64 -16.20 21.35
C GLU A 168 25.34 -17.22 22.46
N GLY A 169 24.09 -17.69 22.53
CA GLY A 169 23.58 -18.60 23.54
C GLY A 169 22.95 -17.88 24.75
N TYR A 170 21.95 -18.53 25.31
CA TYR A 170 21.33 -18.14 26.59
C TYR A 170 22.07 -18.87 27.71
N ARG A 171 22.91 -18.15 28.46
CA ARG A 171 23.78 -18.77 29.48
C ARG A 171 23.04 -18.99 30.80
N LEU A 172 23.03 -18.00 31.69
CA LEU A 172 22.37 -18.08 32.99
C LEU A 172 21.22 -17.05 33.04
N GLY A 173 20.06 -17.46 33.58
CA GLY A 173 18.85 -16.63 33.68
C GLY A 173 17.86 -16.84 32.52
N HIS A 174 16.74 -16.12 32.60
CA HIS A 174 15.66 -16.23 31.63
C HIS A 174 15.98 -15.49 30.31
N GLY A 175 15.51 -16.04 29.16
CA GLY A 175 15.51 -15.38 27.86
C GLY A 175 14.13 -14.86 27.50
N LYS A 176 14.07 -13.85 26.59
CA LYS A 176 12.82 -13.38 25.99
C LYS A 176 12.68 -13.97 24.59
N MET A 177 11.48 -14.41 24.26
CA MET A 177 11.05 -14.76 22.90
C MET A 177 10.19 -13.60 22.40
N LEU A 178 10.56 -13.00 21.28
CA LEU A 178 9.91 -11.81 20.71
C LEU A 178 8.98 -12.23 19.59
N ASP A 179 7.74 -11.75 19.59
CA ASP A 179 6.81 -11.90 18.48
C ASP A 179 7.21 -10.91 17.35
N ALA A 180 7.52 -11.43 16.15
CA ALA A 180 7.91 -10.59 15.02
C ALA A 180 6.77 -9.69 14.53
N ILE A 181 5.49 -10.05 14.74
CA ILE A 181 4.35 -9.16 14.45
C ILE A 181 4.48 -7.88 15.27
N ILE A 182 4.71 -8.04 16.55
CA ILE A 182 4.85 -6.90 17.47
C ILE A 182 6.15 -6.16 17.16
N GLN A 183 7.29 -6.87 17.20
CA GLN A 183 8.62 -6.26 17.12
C GLN A 183 8.86 -5.48 15.82
N ASP A 184 8.52 -6.07 14.67
CA ASP A 184 8.85 -5.52 13.34
C ASP A 184 7.67 -4.80 12.68
N GLY A 185 6.43 -5.10 13.12
CA GLY A 185 5.21 -4.57 12.50
C GLY A 185 4.47 -3.52 13.32
N LEU A 186 4.37 -3.71 14.65
CA LEU A 186 3.42 -2.95 15.48
C LEU A 186 4.07 -2.20 16.64
N TRP A 187 5.40 -2.20 16.76
CA TRP A 187 6.14 -1.50 17.80
C TRP A 187 6.83 -0.26 17.29
N CYS A 188 6.64 0.89 17.96
CA CYS A 188 7.40 2.09 17.69
C CYS A 188 8.80 1.97 18.29
N ALA A 189 9.83 1.91 17.43
CA ALA A 189 11.21 1.81 17.87
C ALA A 189 11.75 3.12 18.47
N PHE A 190 11.06 4.23 18.29
CA PHE A 190 11.48 5.56 18.77
C PHE A 190 10.91 5.87 20.15
N ASP A 191 9.66 5.49 20.40
CA ASP A 191 8.94 5.78 21.65
C ASP A 191 8.79 4.53 22.54
N ASP A 192 9.35 3.39 22.10
CA ASP A 192 9.32 2.09 22.80
C ASP A 192 7.91 1.70 23.25
N GLN A 193 6.93 1.78 22.34
CA GLN A 193 5.52 1.49 22.63
C GLN A 193 4.79 0.88 21.44
N HIS A 194 3.68 0.20 21.73
CA HIS A 194 2.80 -0.35 20.69
C HIS A 194 2.11 0.76 19.89
N MET A 195 1.90 0.54 18.57
CA MET A 195 1.23 1.52 17.69
C MET A 195 -0.15 1.94 18.20
N GLY A 196 -0.87 1.10 18.93
CA GLY A 196 -2.14 1.47 19.57
C GLY A 196 -2.02 2.59 20.61
N CYS A 197 -0.85 2.74 21.25
CA CYS A 197 -0.61 3.86 22.18
C CYS A 197 -0.53 5.20 21.43
N THR A 198 -0.05 5.23 20.18
CA THR A 198 -0.07 6.45 19.37
C THR A 198 -1.51 6.86 19.01
N GLY A 199 -2.45 5.89 18.95
CA GLY A 199 -3.88 6.17 18.83
C GLY A 199 -4.45 6.92 20.03
N GLU A 200 -4.02 6.58 21.24
CA GLU A 200 -4.42 7.33 22.44
C GLU A 200 -3.87 8.76 22.44
N VAL A 201 -2.62 8.96 21.96
CA VAL A 201 -2.04 10.31 21.79
C VAL A 201 -2.88 11.15 20.82
N VAL A 202 -3.31 10.57 19.70
CA VAL A 202 -4.18 11.26 18.73
C VAL A 202 -5.56 11.54 19.31
N SER A 203 -6.16 10.59 20.04
CA SER A 203 -7.43 10.76 20.73
C SER A 203 -7.39 11.96 21.69
N GLU A 204 -6.36 12.08 22.51
CA GLU A 204 -6.18 13.19 23.47
C GLU A 204 -5.92 14.51 22.73
N ARG A 205 -5.00 14.54 21.77
CA ARG A 205 -4.54 15.79 21.12
C ARG A 205 -5.54 16.37 20.13
N PHE A 206 -6.33 15.51 19.48
CA PHE A 206 -7.34 15.92 18.48
C PHE A 206 -8.76 15.79 19.00
N HIS A 207 -8.93 15.52 20.31
CA HIS A 207 -10.23 15.45 20.99
C HIS A 207 -11.21 14.49 20.30
N VAL A 208 -10.73 13.29 19.91
CA VAL A 208 -11.55 12.23 19.31
C VAL A 208 -12.02 11.30 20.42
N SER A 209 -13.30 11.35 20.74
CA SER A 209 -13.88 10.53 21.79
C SER A 209 -13.98 9.04 21.43
N ARG A 210 -14.14 8.19 22.44
CA ARG A 210 -14.42 6.77 22.26
C ARG A 210 -15.69 6.53 21.45
N ALA A 211 -16.75 7.31 21.67
CA ALA A 211 -18.02 7.18 20.97
C ALA A 211 -17.88 7.42 19.47
N GLU A 212 -17.12 8.44 19.07
CA GLU A 212 -16.85 8.74 17.66
C GLU A 212 -16.02 7.65 16.98
N GLN A 213 -15.05 7.08 17.68
CA GLN A 213 -14.26 5.96 17.17
C GLN A 213 -15.12 4.70 16.96
N ASP A 214 -16.00 4.38 17.90
CA ASP A 214 -16.91 3.24 17.80
C ASP A 214 -17.95 3.46 16.70
N GLU A 215 -18.49 4.67 16.54
CA GLU A 215 -19.40 5.01 15.45
C GLU A 215 -18.71 4.87 14.08
N TYR A 216 -17.49 5.37 13.95
CA TYR A 216 -16.69 5.21 12.74
C TYR A 216 -16.46 3.74 12.41
N ALA A 217 -16.06 2.93 13.39
CA ALA A 217 -15.82 1.50 13.24
C ALA A 217 -17.10 0.75 12.80
N MET A 218 -18.23 1.04 13.44
CA MET A 218 -19.53 0.47 13.04
C MET A 218 -19.86 0.84 11.59
N ASN A 219 -19.67 2.09 11.20
CA ASN A 219 -19.92 2.56 9.84
C ASN A 219 -18.97 1.90 8.81
N SER A 220 -17.69 1.68 9.15
CA SER A 220 -16.75 0.95 8.29
C SER A 220 -17.24 -0.48 8.04
N HIS A 221 -17.65 -1.21 9.09
CA HIS A 221 -18.22 -2.56 8.96
C HIS A 221 -19.52 -2.57 8.14
N ARG A 222 -20.42 -1.60 8.37
CA ARG A 222 -21.67 -1.47 7.63
C ARG A 222 -21.43 -1.23 6.13
N LYS A 223 -20.52 -0.31 5.78
CA LYS A 223 -20.12 -0.02 4.39
C LYS A 223 -19.50 -1.28 3.75
N ALA A 224 -18.58 -1.98 4.43
CA ALA A 224 -17.94 -3.18 3.92
C ALA A 224 -18.93 -4.33 3.71
N SER A 225 -19.82 -4.60 4.66
CA SER A 225 -20.87 -5.61 4.53
C SER A 225 -21.82 -5.30 3.36
N ALA A 226 -22.23 -4.04 3.21
CA ALA A 226 -23.06 -3.62 2.08
C ALA A 226 -22.34 -3.81 0.73
N ALA A 227 -21.04 -3.48 0.67
CA ALA A 227 -20.22 -3.68 -0.53
C ALA A 227 -20.07 -5.16 -0.90
N ILE A 228 -19.84 -6.05 0.08
CA ILE A 228 -19.77 -7.50 -0.12
C ILE A 228 -21.12 -8.02 -0.66
N LYS A 229 -22.24 -7.67 -0.02
CA LYS A 229 -23.58 -8.09 -0.45
C LYS A 229 -23.93 -7.61 -1.86
N ALA A 230 -23.49 -6.41 -2.21
CA ALA A 230 -23.67 -5.85 -3.56
C ALA A 230 -22.66 -6.41 -4.58
N GLY A 231 -21.74 -7.28 -4.19
CA GLY A 231 -20.75 -7.89 -5.06
C GLY A 231 -19.66 -6.92 -5.56
N LYS A 232 -19.47 -5.79 -4.88
CA LYS A 232 -18.55 -4.73 -5.33
C LYS A 232 -17.08 -5.15 -5.37
N PHE A 233 -16.68 -6.14 -4.57
CA PHE A 233 -15.31 -6.64 -4.54
C PHE A 233 -15.02 -7.80 -5.49
N LYS A 234 -16.03 -8.34 -6.19
CA LYS A 234 -15.87 -9.53 -7.04
C LYS A 234 -14.84 -9.36 -8.15
N ASP A 235 -14.80 -8.18 -8.76
CA ASP A 235 -13.90 -7.91 -9.89
C ASP A 235 -12.45 -7.72 -9.45
N GLU A 236 -12.22 -7.23 -8.22
CA GLU A 236 -10.87 -6.98 -7.69
C GLU A 236 -10.27 -8.20 -6.99
N ILE A 237 -11.11 -9.10 -6.47
CA ILE A 237 -10.68 -10.28 -5.72
C ILE A 237 -10.25 -11.41 -6.67
N VAL A 238 -9.11 -12.01 -6.33
CA VAL A 238 -8.65 -13.29 -6.86
C VAL A 238 -9.00 -14.37 -5.87
N THR A 239 -9.76 -15.34 -6.30
CA THR A 239 -10.09 -16.50 -5.47
C THR A 239 -8.83 -17.26 -5.04
N VAL A 240 -8.75 -17.61 -3.77
CA VAL A 240 -7.69 -18.46 -3.22
C VAL A 240 -8.25 -19.85 -2.96
N GLU A 241 -7.66 -20.84 -3.58
CA GLU A 241 -7.99 -22.24 -3.33
C GLU A 241 -7.18 -22.77 -2.14
N ILE A 242 -7.86 -23.10 -1.05
CA ILE A 242 -7.24 -23.61 0.18
C ILE A 242 -7.18 -25.13 0.13
N PRO A 243 -5.98 -25.73 0.01
CA PRO A 243 -5.83 -27.19 -0.05
C PRO A 243 -6.43 -27.86 1.18
N GLN A 244 -7.13 -28.96 0.98
CA GLN A 244 -7.67 -29.80 2.03
C GLN A 244 -6.91 -31.11 2.12
N LYS A 245 -6.83 -31.70 3.32
CA LYS A 245 -6.21 -33.03 3.50
C LYS A 245 -6.96 -34.12 2.71
N LYS A 246 -8.25 -33.97 2.51
CA LYS A 246 -9.12 -34.84 1.70
C LYS A 246 -10.21 -34.00 1.05
N GLY A 247 -10.57 -34.33 -0.21
CA GLY A 247 -11.60 -33.64 -0.97
C GLY A 247 -11.09 -32.48 -1.82
N ALA A 248 -12.02 -31.72 -2.40
CA ALA A 248 -11.70 -30.54 -3.20
C ALA A 248 -11.17 -29.38 -2.33
N PRO A 249 -10.34 -28.49 -2.88
CA PRO A 249 -9.94 -27.26 -2.19
C PRO A 249 -11.18 -26.44 -1.75
N VAL A 250 -11.06 -25.74 -0.63
CA VAL A 250 -12.07 -24.76 -0.21
C VAL A 250 -11.81 -23.46 -0.95
N VAL A 251 -12.86 -22.94 -1.57
CA VAL A 251 -12.84 -21.66 -2.27
C VAL A 251 -12.92 -20.53 -1.24
N PHE A 252 -11.94 -19.62 -1.25
CA PHE A 252 -11.90 -18.43 -0.40
C PHE A 252 -11.89 -17.19 -1.29
N ASP A 253 -13.01 -16.46 -1.32
CA ASP A 253 -13.29 -15.35 -2.24
C ASP A 253 -13.92 -14.11 -1.57
N THR A 254 -14.00 -14.11 -0.24
CA THR A 254 -14.66 -13.06 0.54
C THR A 254 -13.78 -12.63 1.71
N ASP A 255 -13.74 -11.32 2.00
CA ASP A 255 -12.99 -10.76 3.11
C ASP A 255 -13.52 -11.27 4.45
N GLU A 256 -12.70 -12.01 5.18
CA GLU A 256 -13.06 -12.73 6.39
C GLU A 256 -13.25 -11.83 7.64
N PRO A 257 -12.58 -10.64 7.78
CA PRO A 257 -12.67 -9.84 9.00
C PRO A 257 -14.00 -9.10 9.20
N VAL A 258 -14.80 -8.91 8.15
CA VAL A 258 -16.03 -8.09 8.20
C VAL A 258 -17.06 -8.71 9.14
N ARG A 259 -17.58 -7.90 10.06
CA ARG A 259 -18.59 -8.30 11.06
C ARG A 259 -19.90 -7.54 10.83
N GLU A 260 -20.89 -8.24 10.28
CA GLU A 260 -22.18 -7.64 9.95
C GLU A 260 -23.00 -7.20 11.18
N ASP A 261 -22.80 -7.88 12.30
CA ASP A 261 -23.51 -7.69 13.57
C ASP A 261 -22.87 -6.62 14.46
N THR A 262 -21.88 -5.88 13.96
CA THR A 262 -21.23 -4.80 14.71
C THR A 262 -22.23 -3.69 15.04
N SER A 263 -22.37 -3.37 16.34
CA SER A 263 -23.23 -2.33 16.85
C SER A 263 -22.54 -1.47 17.89
N ILE A 264 -23.04 -0.24 18.11
CA ILE A 264 -22.52 0.65 19.15
C ILE A 264 -22.57 -0.01 20.52
N GLU A 265 -23.62 -0.78 20.78
CA GLU A 265 -23.75 -1.51 22.04
C GLU A 265 -22.66 -2.58 22.22
N SER A 266 -22.37 -3.34 21.17
CA SER A 266 -21.32 -4.38 21.21
C SER A 266 -19.93 -3.77 21.34
N LEU A 267 -19.65 -2.70 20.61
CA LEU A 267 -18.39 -1.97 20.67
C LEU A 267 -18.18 -1.30 22.04
N GLY A 268 -19.23 -0.68 22.61
CA GLY A 268 -19.16 -0.02 23.91
C GLY A 268 -18.82 -0.93 25.09
N LYS A 269 -19.05 -2.26 24.95
CA LYS A 269 -18.66 -3.26 25.96
C LYS A 269 -17.17 -3.61 25.96
N LEU A 270 -16.43 -3.24 24.90
CA LEU A 270 -15.02 -3.56 24.76
C LEU A 270 -14.15 -2.67 25.66
N LYS A 271 -13.21 -3.31 26.34
CA LYS A 271 -12.21 -2.59 27.16
C LYS A 271 -11.13 -1.96 26.28
N PRO A 272 -10.57 -0.81 26.71
CA PRO A 272 -9.36 -0.28 26.08
C PRO A 272 -8.25 -1.32 25.99
N ALA A 273 -7.55 -1.37 24.86
CA ALA A 273 -6.56 -2.43 24.59
C ALA A 273 -5.12 -2.02 24.94
N PHE A 274 -4.82 -0.71 24.94
CA PHE A 274 -3.42 -0.23 24.97
C PHE A 274 -3.11 0.68 26.17
N LYS A 275 -4.12 1.33 26.75
CA LYS A 275 -3.98 2.22 27.92
C LYS A 275 -5.18 2.04 28.84
N GLU A 276 -4.95 1.96 30.15
CA GLU A 276 -6.04 1.96 31.13
C GLU A 276 -6.80 3.29 31.04
N GLY A 277 -8.13 3.22 30.96
CA GLY A 277 -8.97 4.40 30.74
C GLY A 277 -8.87 4.99 29.33
N GLY A 278 -8.19 4.32 28.42
CA GLY A 278 -8.05 4.76 27.02
C GLY A 278 -9.32 4.60 26.18
N THR A 279 -9.20 4.90 24.90
CA THR A 279 -10.31 4.95 23.96
C THR A 279 -10.19 3.90 22.82
N VAL A 280 -8.97 3.44 22.53
CA VAL A 280 -8.69 2.50 21.44
C VAL A 280 -8.95 1.07 21.93
N THR A 281 -9.76 0.33 21.18
CA THR A 281 -10.18 -1.04 21.51
C THR A 281 -9.95 -1.97 20.31
N ALA A 282 -10.08 -3.28 20.54
CA ALA A 282 -10.09 -4.27 19.46
C ALA A 282 -11.29 -4.12 18.49
N GLY A 283 -12.28 -3.29 18.81
CA GLY A 283 -13.44 -3.05 17.95
C GLY A 283 -13.29 -1.84 17.04
N ASN A 284 -12.47 -0.85 17.42
CA ASN A 284 -12.21 0.37 16.66
C ASN A 284 -10.78 0.44 16.10
N ALA A 285 -10.09 -0.69 16.07
CA ALA A 285 -8.80 -0.93 15.44
C ALA A 285 -8.92 -2.06 14.41
N PRO A 286 -8.12 -2.10 13.35
CA PRO A 286 -8.04 -3.25 12.46
C PRO A 286 -7.46 -4.46 13.17
N GLY A 287 -7.78 -5.64 12.67
CA GLY A 287 -7.15 -6.89 13.10
C GLY A 287 -5.74 -7.06 12.53
N VAL A 288 -5.07 -8.12 13.01
CA VAL A 288 -3.88 -8.70 12.40
C VAL A 288 -4.37 -9.59 11.25
N ASN A 289 -3.80 -9.44 10.04
CA ASN A 289 -4.38 -10.00 8.84
C ASN A 289 -3.35 -10.56 7.86
N ASP A 290 -3.85 -11.38 6.93
CA ASP A 290 -3.09 -11.96 5.83
C ASP A 290 -3.67 -11.52 4.48
N GLY A 291 -2.83 -11.28 3.47
CA GLY A 291 -3.31 -10.94 2.13
C GLY A 291 -2.20 -10.44 1.20
N ALA A 292 -2.54 -10.31 -0.07
CA ALA A 292 -1.68 -9.74 -1.10
C ALA A 292 -2.49 -8.94 -2.13
N SER A 293 -1.86 -7.97 -2.77
CA SER A 293 -2.42 -7.22 -3.89
C SER A 293 -1.33 -6.77 -4.84
N ALA A 294 -1.63 -6.70 -6.13
CA ALA A 294 -0.69 -6.27 -7.16
C ALA A 294 -1.40 -5.48 -8.26
N VAL A 295 -0.66 -4.57 -8.87
CA VAL A 295 -1.03 -3.85 -10.09
C VAL A 295 0.04 -4.06 -11.15
N VAL A 296 -0.33 -3.89 -12.42
CA VAL A 296 0.62 -3.79 -13.53
C VAL A 296 0.70 -2.32 -13.96
N VAL A 297 1.92 -1.76 -13.91
CA VAL A 297 2.22 -0.38 -14.28
C VAL A 297 3.03 -0.39 -15.58
N THR A 298 2.65 0.48 -16.51
CA THR A 298 3.36 0.70 -17.77
C THR A 298 3.25 2.15 -18.19
N SER A 299 3.81 2.55 -19.34
CA SER A 299 3.56 3.87 -19.90
C SER A 299 2.26 3.89 -20.74
N ASP A 300 1.68 5.08 -20.90
CA ASP A 300 0.49 5.28 -21.77
C ASP A 300 0.77 4.85 -23.21
N GLU A 301 1.98 5.13 -23.73
CA GLU A 301 2.40 4.69 -25.06
C GLU A 301 2.48 3.17 -25.18
N ARG A 302 3.03 2.50 -24.15
CA ARG A 302 3.14 1.04 -24.15
C ARG A 302 1.77 0.38 -23.99
N ALA A 303 0.89 0.93 -23.16
CA ALA A 303 -0.50 0.46 -23.03
C ALA A 303 -1.24 0.54 -24.37
N LYS A 304 -1.11 1.65 -25.09
CA LYS A 304 -1.66 1.83 -26.46
C LYS A 304 -1.08 0.81 -27.45
N ALA A 305 0.23 0.58 -27.41
CA ALA A 305 0.89 -0.41 -28.26
C ALA A 305 0.43 -1.86 -27.97
N LEU A 306 0.07 -2.15 -26.72
CA LEU A 306 -0.51 -3.43 -26.29
C LEU A 306 -2.02 -3.53 -26.62
N GLY A 307 -2.68 -2.44 -27.00
CA GLY A 307 -4.14 -2.39 -27.20
C GLY A 307 -4.94 -2.52 -25.90
N VAL A 308 -4.35 -2.14 -24.75
CA VAL A 308 -4.97 -2.23 -23.44
C VAL A 308 -5.39 -0.84 -22.97
N GLU A 309 -6.65 -0.70 -22.55
CA GLU A 309 -7.14 0.54 -21.93
C GLU A 309 -6.68 0.63 -20.48
N PRO A 310 -6.01 1.73 -20.08
CA PRO A 310 -5.61 1.92 -18.70
C PRO A 310 -6.80 2.04 -17.74
N MET A 311 -6.68 1.47 -16.55
CA MET A 311 -7.63 1.69 -15.45
C MET A 311 -7.55 3.13 -14.93
N ALA A 312 -6.32 3.69 -14.84
CA ALA A 312 -6.07 5.09 -14.49
C ALA A 312 -4.62 5.49 -14.79
N ARG A 313 -4.38 6.80 -14.91
CA ARG A 313 -3.05 7.43 -14.93
C ARG A 313 -2.60 7.72 -13.49
N ILE A 314 -1.31 7.55 -13.20
CA ILE A 314 -0.71 8.00 -11.94
C ILE A 314 -0.25 9.44 -12.16
N VAL A 315 -0.98 10.40 -11.59
CA VAL A 315 -0.75 11.83 -11.83
C VAL A 315 0.08 12.51 -10.77
N GLY A 316 0.23 11.89 -9.60
CA GLY A 316 1.04 12.45 -8.54
C GLY A 316 1.33 11.45 -7.42
N GLN A 317 2.42 11.71 -6.71
CA GLN A 317 2.80 10.96 -5.53
C GLN A 317 3.53 11.87 -4.54
N ALA A 318 3.28 11.66 -3.25
CA ALA A 318 3.88 12.43 -2.17
C ALA A 318 4.24 11.56 -0.97
N THR A 319 5.23 12.03 -0.22
CA THR A 319 5.60 11.48 1.08
C THR A 319 5.68 12.60 2.11
N SER A 320 5.43 12.27 3.36
CA SER A 320 5.62 13.19 4.50
C SER A 320 6.30 12.49 5.66
N GLY A 321 6.73 13.27 6.62
CA GLY A 321 7.22 12.82 7.91
C GLY A 321 6.71 13.75 9.02
N THR A 322 6.55 13.20 10.22
CA THR A 322 6.16 13.89 11.45
C THR A 322 6.80 13.21 12.66
N GLU A 323 6.58 13.75 13.83
CA GLU A 323 6.97 13.10 15.10
C GLU A 323 6.40 11.68 15.16
N PRO A 324 7.16 10.66 15.58
CA PRO A 324 6.69 9.27 15.66
C PRO A 324 5.38 9.10 16.44
N GLN A 325 5.18 9.83 17.53
CA GLN A 325 3.95 9.80 18.33
C GLN A 325 2.70 10.27 17.56
N LEU A 326 2.89 11.13 16.55
CA LEU A 326 1.84 11.66 15.68
C LEU A 326 1.76 10.94 14.34
N VAL A 327 2.35 9.75 14.22
CA VAL A 327 2.38 8.95 13.00
C VAL A 327 1.05 8.89 12.27
N MET A 328 -0.05 8.79 13.02
CA MET A 328 -1.39 8.67 12.44
C MET A 328 -1.85 9.93 11.70
N MET A 329 -1.26 11.09 12.00
CA MET A 329 -1.57 12.37 11.34
C MET A 329 -0.65 12.68 10.15
N ALA A 330 0.39 11.89 9.91
CA ALA A 330 1.31 12.08 8.79
C ALA A 330 0.64 12.17 7.41
N PRO A 331 -0.49 11.47 7.12
CA PRO A 331 -1.19 11.58 5.84
C PRO A 331 -1.70 13.00 5.53
N VAL A 332 -2.00 13.83 6.54
CA VAL A 332 -2.44 15.21 6.34
C VAL A 332 -1.47 15.98 5.44
N GLU A 333 -0.18 15.97 5.81
CA GLU A 333 0.85 16.67 5.05
C GLU A 333 1.17 15.98 3.71
N ALA A 334 1.05 14.65 3.63
CA ALA A 334 1.23 13.94 2.36
C ALA A 334 0.13 14.32 1.36
N ILE A 335 -1.14 14.40 1.80
CA ILE A 335 -2.28 14.80 0.97
C ILE A 335 -2.13 16.27 0.54
N LYS A 336 -1.82 17.20 1.47
CA LYS A 336 -1.58 18.61 1.13
C LYS A 336 -0.48 18.77 0.07
N LYS A 337 0.67 18.09 0.24
CA LYS A 337 1.75 18.08 -0.75
C LYS A 337 1.31 17.49 -2.10
N LEU A 338 0.48 16.46 -2.07
CA LEU A 338 -0.04 15.84 -3.28
C LEU A 338 -0.97 16.77 -4.06
N LEU A 339 -1.89 17.43 -3.36
CA LEU A 339 -2.80 18.45 -3.95
C LEU A 339 -2.01 19.60 -4.60
N LEU A 340 -0.97 20.11 -3.92
CA LEU A 340 -0.09 21.13 -4.50
C LEU A 340 0.63 20.63 -5.78
N LYS A 341 1.09 19.38 -5.82
CA LYS A 341 1.76 18.80 -6.98
C LYS A 341 0.84 18.60 -8.17
N THR A 342 -0.40 18.20 -7.92
CA THR A 342 -1.39 17.93 -8.98
C THR A 342 -2.14 19.19 -9.41
N GLY A 343 -2.07 20.25 -8.61
CA GLY A 343 -2.90 21.44 -8.81
C GLY A 343 -4.37 21.20 -8.48
N TRP A 344 -4.70 20.12 -7.76
CA TRP A 344 -6.06 19.79 -7.36
C TRP A 344 -6.44 20.46 -6.03
N SER A 345 -7.70 20.78 -5.88
CA SER A 345 -8.35 21.00 -4.60
C SER A 345 -9.03 19.73 -4.11
N LEU A 346 -9.40 19.65 -2.84
CA LEU A 346 -10.17 18.50 -2.31
C LEU A 346 -11.54 18.36 -3.00
N ASN A 347 -12.13 19.46 -3.47
CA ASN A 347 -13.40 19.44 -4.20
C ASN A 347 -13.27 18.72 -5.56
N ASP A 348 -12.09 18.75 -6.17
CA ASP A 348 -11.81 18.08 -7.45
C ASP A 348 -11.64 16.56 -7.29
N VAL A 349 -11.55 16.06 -6.06
CA VAL A 349 -11.34 14.64 -5.76
C VAL A 349 -12.68 13.96 -5.55
N ASP A 350 -12.92 12.87 -6.30
CA ASP A 350 -14.16 12.12 -6.24
C ASP A 350 -14.14 11.05 -5.14
N LEU A 351 -13.00 10.38 -4.95
CA LEU A 351 -12.82 9.33 -3.95
C LEU A 351 -11.50 9.45 -3.21
N ILE A 352 -11.54 9.17 -1.91
CA ILE A 352 -10.37 9.09 -1.04
C ILE A 352 -10.37 7.74 -0.33
N GLU A 353 -9.35 6.93 -0.59
CA GLU A 353 -9.05 5.74 0.20
C GLU A 353 -7.97 6.09 1.22
N LEU A 354 -8.38 6.34 2.44
CA LEU A 354 -7.52 6.58 3.59
C LEU A 354 -7.42 5.29 4.40
N ASN A 355 -6.23 4.70 4.49
CA ASN A 355 -6.09 3.49 5.29
C ASN A 355 -6.46 3.73 6.75
N GLU A 356 -7.39 2.95 7.25
CA GLU A 356 -7.85 3.03 8.64
C GLU A 356 -6.88 2.24 9.55
N ALA A 357 -5.70 2.83 9.84
CA ALA A 357 -4.79 2.23 10.80
C ALA A 357 -5.44 2.09 12.19
N PHE A 358 -6.31 3.04 12.52
CA PHE A 358 -7.24 3.04 13.66
C PHE A 358 -8.41 3.95 13.34
N ALA A 359 -9.58 3.74 13.93
CA ALA A 359 -10.74 4.63 13.74
C ALA A 359 -10.42 6.06 14.19
N VAL A 360 -9.68 6.23 15.29
CA VAL A 360 -9.25 7.54 15.80
C VAL A 360 -8.49 8.34 14.77
N GLN A 361 -7.61 7.71 14.01
CA GLN A 361 -6.84 8.33 12.93
C GLN A 361 -7.74 8.81 11.80
N ALA A 362 -8.65 7.98 11.36
CA ALA A 362 -9.55 8.31 10.26
C ALA A 362 -10.47 9.48 10.61
N VAL A 363 -11.02 9.50 11.83
CA VAL A 363 -11.83 10.63 12.34
C VAL A 363 -10.99 11.91 12.43
N ALA A 364 -9.78 11.85 13.00
CA ALA A 364 -8.93 13.02 13.17
C ALA A 364 -8.51 13.62 11.82
N ILE A 365 -8.09 12.80 10.85
CA ILE A 365 -7.69 13.28 9.51
C ILE A 365 -8.87 13.84 8.74
N THR A 366 -10.05 13.20 8.81
CA THR A 366 -11.27 13.67 8.14
C THR A 366 -11.61 15.09 8.63
N ARG A 367 -11.49 15.35 9.93
CA ARG A 367 -11.70 16.70 10.50
C ARG A 367 -10.61 17.70 10.11
N GLU A 368 -9.35 17.30 10.23
CA GLU A 368 -8.21 18.19 9.98
C GLU A 368 -8.15 18.69 8.53
N LEU A 369 -8.60 17.86 7.58
CA LEU A 369 -8.64 18.18 6.16
C LEU A 369 -10.04 18.61 5.67
N ASP A 370 -11.07 18.65 6.54
CA ASP A 370 -12.46 18.90 6.16
C ASP A 370 -12.92 17.99 4.99
N LEU A 371 -12.63 16.68 5.10
CA LEU A 371 -12.99 15.72 4.07
C LEU A 371 -14.49 15.42 4.11
N ASP A 372 -15.11 15.32 2.95
CA ASP A 372 -16.47 14.79 2.80
C ASP A 372 -16.50 13.29 3.13
N PRO A 373 -17.18 12.87 4.22
CA PRO A 373 -17.25 11.45 4.62
C PRO A 373 -17.89 10.53 3.58
N GLU A 374 -18.70 11.08 2.66
CA GLU A 374 -19.34 10.32 1.57
C GLU A 374 -18.36 10.00 0.43
N LYS A 375 -17.20 10.64 0.41
CA LYS A 375 -16.10 10.38 -0.52
C LYS A 375 -14.99 9.50 0.09
N VAL A 376 -14.98 9.31 1.42
CA VAL A 376 -13.92 8.59 2.13
C VAL A 376 -14.33 7.15 2.42
N ASN A 377 -13.48 6.19 2.01
CA ASN A 377 -13.64 4.77 2.32
C ASN A 377 -15.09 4.29 2.09
N VAL A 378 -15.59 4.57 0.90
CA VAL A 378 -17.02 4.41 0.55
C VAL A 378 -17.51 2.96 0.60
N ASN A 379 -16.60 2.00 0.58
CA ASN A 379 -16.86 0.56 0.69
C ASN A 379 -16.37 -0.03 2.03
N GLY A 380 -16.16 0.82 3.05
CA GLY A 380 -15.49 0.44 4.29
C GLY A 380 -13.97 0.42 4.13
N GLY A 381 -13.25 0.38 5.23
CA GLY A 381 -11.79 0.43 5.26
C GLY A 381 -11.18 -0.65 6.15
N ALA A 382 -9.93 -0.47 6.56
CA ALA A 382 -9.14 -1.49 7.23
C ALA A 382 -9.69 -1.93 8.60
N VAL A 383 -10.43 -1.08 9.30
CA VAL A 383 -11.10 -1.46 10.57
C VAL A 383 -12.06 -2.62 10.33
N ALA A 384 -12.75 -2.63 9.19
CA ALA A 384 -13.66 -3.70 8.81
C ALA A 384 -12.98 -4.79 7.96
N LEU A 385 -12.24 -4.39 6.90
CA LEU A 385 -11.67 -5.29 5.91
C LEU A 385 -10.34 -5.93 6.35
N GLY A 386 -9.68 -5.35 7.38
CA GLY A 386 -8.38 -5.82 7.86
C GLY A 386 -7.17 -5.03 7.32
N HIS A 387 -6.02 -5.22 8.00
CA HIS A 387 -4.78 -4.49 7.75
C HIS A 387 -3.58 -5.44 7.66
N ALA A 388 -3.45 -6.18 6.56
CA ALA A 388 -2.23 -6.90 6.22
C ALA A 388 -1.17 -5.86 5.82
N ILE A 389 -0.22 -5.56 6.72
CA ILE A 389 0.56 -4.30 6.69
C ILE A 389 1.31 -4.07 5.38
N GLY A 390 2.00 -5.07 4.84
CA GLY A 390 2.72 -4.94 3.56
C GLY A 390 1.82 -4.81 2.33
N GLN A 391 0.59 -5.37 2.40
CA GLN A 391 -0.40 -5.33 1.33
C GLN A 391 -1.18 -4.01 1.29
N SER A 392 -1.49 -3.42 2.44
CA SER A 392 -2.59 -2.45 2.59
C SER A 392 -2.52 -1.27 1.62
N GLY A 393 -1.32 -0.76 1.32
CA GLY A 393 -1.18 0.36 0.39
C GLY A 393 -1.62 0.04 -1.04
N SER A 394 -1.30 -1.13 -1.55
CA SER A 394 -1.76 -1.58 -2.86
C SER A 394 -3.23 -2.02 -2.84
N ARG A 395 -3.73 -2.55 -1.70
CA ARG A 395 -5.13 -2.93 -1.53
C ARG A 395 -6.06 -1.73 -1.63
N ILE A 396 -5.80 -0.65 -0.90
CA ILE A 396 -6.66 0.55 -0.96
C ILE A 396 -6.67 1.16 -2.36
N LEU A 397 -5.52 1.21 -3.05
CA LEU A 397 -5.46 1.67 -4.44
C LEU A 397 -6.29 0.77 -5.36
N THR A 398 -6.17 -0.56 -5.24
CA THR A 398 -6.95 -1.51 -6.03
C THR A 398 -8.45 -1.27 -5.86
N THR A 399 -8.94 -1.20 -4.61
CA THR A 399 -10.36 -0.94 -4.33
C THR A 399 -10.83 0.41 -4.92
N MET A 400 -10.02 1.45 -4.79
CA MET A 400 -10.32 2.77 -5.35
C MET A 400 -10.46 2.75 -6.87
N LEU A 401 -9.57 2.06 -7.59
CA LEU A 401 -9.61 1.97 -9.06
C LEU A 401 -10.92 1.34 -9.55
N TYR A 402 -11.36 0.26 -8.90
CA TYR A 402 -12.63 -0.38 -9.24
C TYR A 402 -13.85 0.47 -8.88
N GLU A 403 -13.81 1.20 -7.76
CA GLU A 403 -14.92 2.08 -7.37
C GLU A 403 -15.01 3.33 -8.25
N LEU A 404 -13.86 3.94 -8.66
CA LEU A 404 -13.84 5.01 -9.66
C LEU A 404 -14.51 4.55 -10.96
N LYS A 405 -14.16 3.35 -11.46
CA LYS A 405 -14.78 2.76 -12.65
C LYS A 405 -16.28 2.56 -12.48
N ARG A 406 -16.70 2.04 -11.32
CA ARG A 406 -18.12 1.72 -11.06
C ARG A 406 -19.00 2.95 -10.98
N ARG A 407 -18.47 4.06 -10.47
CA ARG A 407 -19.18 5.33 -10.32
C ARG A 407 -19.05 6.26 -11.54
N ASP A 408 -18.27 5.86 -12.54
CA ASP A 408 -17.81 6.75 -13.62
C ASP A 408 -17.18 8.05 -13.09
N ALA A 409 -16.44 7.90 -11.99
CA ALA A 409 -15.69 8.96 -11.35
C ALA A 409 -14.25 9.00 -11.87
N HIS A 410 -13.57 10.13 -11.71
CA HIS A 410 -12.31 10.37 -12.41
C HIS A 410 -11.10 10.46 -11.49
N ARG A 411 -11.17 11.17 -10.36
CA ARG A 411 -10.03 11.53 -9.54
C ARG A 411 -10.07 10.85 -8.18
N GLY A 412 -8.99 10.16 -7.84
CA GLY A 412 -8.87 9.47 -6.58
C GLY A 412 -7.54 9.72 -5.88
N ILE A 413 -7.57 9.73 -4.53
CA ILE A 413 -6.38 9.78 -3.67
C ILE A 413 -6.36 8.58 -2.75
N ALA A 414 -5.25 7.82 -2.77
CA ALA A 414 -4.94 6.79 -1.78
C ALA A 414 -3.86 7.29 -0.82
N ALA A 415 -4.06 7.18 0.49
CA ALA A 415 -3.11 7.65 1.49
C ALA A 415 -3.04 6.73 2.72
N LEU A 416 -1.82 6.62 3.30
CA LEU A 416 -1.55 5.83 4.50
C LEU A 416 -0.56 6.52 5.42
N CYS A 417 -0.76 6.34 6.74
CA CYS A 417 0.30 6.53 7.72
C CYS A 417 1.19 5.29 7.81
N LEU A 418 2.42 5.46 8.23
CA LEU A 418 3.45 4.42 8.30
C LEU A 418 4.18 4.50 9.63
N GLY A 419 4.41 3.39 10.30
CA GLY A 419 5.20 3.35 11.52
C GLY A 419 6.47 4.19 11.45
N GLY A 420 6.82 4.85 12.55
CA GLY A 420 7.95 5.78 12.62
C GLY A 420 7.67 7.21 12.17
N GLY A 421 6.40 7.61 12.02
CA GLY A 421 6.03 8.99 11.73
C GLY A 421 6.08 9.37 10.25
N ASN A 422 5.78 8.45 9.34
CA ASN A 422 5.78 8.73 7.89
C ASN A 422 4.39 8.58 7.27
N ALA A 423 4.23 9.07 6.03
CA ALA A 423 3.10 8.77 5.17
C ALA A 423 3.49 8.68 3.69
N VAL A 424 2.64 8.01 2.93
CA VAL A 424 2.63 8.01 1.46
C VAL A 424 1.24 8.36 0.97
N ALA A 425 1.17 9.07 -0.16
CA ALA A 425 -0.07 9.38 -0.86
C ALA A 425 0.14 9.32 -2.37
N MET A 426 -0.86 8.86 -3.10
CA MET A 426 -0.87 8.77 -4.57
C MET A 426 -2.18 9.31 -5.12
N ALA A 427 -2.10 10.08 -6.20
CA ALA A 427 -3.22 10.57 -6.97
C ALA A 427 -3.30 9.83 -8.29
N VAL A 428 -4.50 9.39 -8.65
CA VAL A 428 -4.80 8.75 -9.93
C VAL A 428 -5.97 9.44 -10.61
N GLU A 429 -5.97 9.40 -11.95
CA GLU A 429 -7.02 9.98 -12.80
C GLU A 429 -7.40 9.00 -13.91
N ARG A 430 -8.73 8.77 -14.08
CA ARG A 430 -9.30 7.97 -15.18
C ARG A 430 -9.55 8.84 -16.41
#